data_683532ff02fb6c2e0602b019cde21904
#
_entry.id   683532ff02fb6c2e0602b019cde21904
#
_cell.length_a   1.000
_cell.length_b   1.000
_cell.length_c   1.000
_cell.angle_alpha   90.00
_cell.angle_beta   90.00
_cell.angle_gamma   90.00
#
_symmetry.space_group_name_H-M   'P 1'
#
loop_
_entity.id
_entity.type
_entity.pdbx_description
1 polymer ?
#
loop_
_entity_poly.entity_id
_entity_poly.type
_entity_poly.pdbx_seq_one_letter_code
_entity_poly.pdbx_strand_id
1 'polypeptide(L)'
;PGVEYLQRDEYEIDCEVFMTDNSGKYAALLWDPNRYINVFMYQFASGETADGVTLGISHFPYTPIDAYLEGTNLTNYPYITLSNLMYPYSISLNSKCAYESYILMTLSHELGHYLGLRHVFSEGDSESVCIDSDYCEDTPSYNREDYLRYMAWAGGNLSPEEYVAVRILREGCSGEQFVSVNVMDYNYGDQNRFTADQRSRVRHILRNSPLIPTERNARIQRSMLHDGPIDLPIVTMK
;
A
#
# COMPACT_ATOMS: atom_id res chain seq x y z
N PRO A 1 1.36 -21.75 13.46
CA PRO A 1 2.19 -21.49 12.30
C PRO A 1 1.77 -20.33 11.40
N GLY A 2 1.10 -19.29 11.89
CA GLY A 2 0.95 -18.03 11.17
C GLY A 2 -0.19 -17.95 10.14
N VAL A 3 -1.03 -18.95 10.00
CA VAL A 3 -2.23 -18.92 9.14
C VAL A 3 -3.43 -19.35 9.95
N GLU A 4 -4.51 -18.58 9.85
CA GLU A 4 -5.80 -18.86 10.46
C GLU A 4 -6.90 -18.78 9.40
N TYR A 5 -7.83 -19.73 9.42
CA TYR A 5 -8.98 -19.76 8.53
C TYR A 5 -10.21 -19.33 9.32
N LEU A 6 -10.79 -18.21 8.91
CA LEU A 6 -11.98 -17.64 9.54
C LEU A 6 -13.21 -17.94 8.68
N GLN A 7 -14.17 -18.67 9.22
CA GLN A 7 -15.43 -18.89 8.52
C GLN A 7 -16.35 -17.70 8.72
N ARG A 8 -16.89 -17.16 7.63
CA ARG A 8 -17.82 -16.04 7.59
C ARG A 8 -19.00 -16.38 6.67
N ASP A 9 -20.12 -15.72 6.94
CA ASP A 9 -21.33 -15.88 6.14
C ASP A 9 -21.28 -15.01 4.86
N GLU A 10 -20.45 -13.94 4.86
CA GLU A 10 -20.27 -13.06 3.72
C GLU A 10 -19.40 -13.76 2.65
N TYR A 11 -19.93 -13.91 1.44
CA TYR A 11 -19.19 -14.48 0.30
C TYR A 11 -18.18 -13.49 -0.29
N GLU A 12 -18.56 -12.22 -0.36
CA GLU A 12 -17.72 -11.11 -0.83
C GLU A 12 -17.78 -9.98 0.19
N ILE A 13 -16.66 -9.30 0.39
CA ILE A 13 -16.54 -8.15 1.29
C ILE A 13 -15.96 -6.99 0.51
N ASP A 14 -16.59 -5.83 0.58
CA ASP A 14 -16.01 -4.59 0.07
C ASP A 14 -14.71 -4.29 0.83
N CYS A 15 -13.61 -4.17 0.10
CA CYS A 15 -12.28 -4.03 0.71
C CYS A 15 -12.10 -2.67 1.39
N GLU A 16 -12.70 -1.60 0.87
CA GLU A 16 -12.63 -0.28 1.51
C GLU A 16 -13.47 -0.27 2.79
N VAL A 17 -14.68 -0.82 2.74
CA VAL A 17 -15.54 -0.97 3.92
C VAL A 17 -14.85 -1.82 4.99
N PHE A 18 -14.18 -2.91 4.59
CA PHE A 18 -13.40 -3.73 5.53
C PHE A 18 -12.27 -2.93 6.17
N MET A 19 -11.45 -2.29 5.35
CA MET A 19 -10.23 -1.61 5.81
C MET A 19 -10.52 -0.35 6.61
N THR A 20 -11.63 0.34 6.33
CA THR A 20 -12.02 1.58 7.03
C THR A 20 -13.04 1.37 8.15
N ASP A 21 -13.44 0.13 8.44
CA ASP A 21 -14.35 -0.16 9.55
C ASP A 21 -13.74 0.26 10.89
N ASN A 22 -14.41 1.16 11.57
CA ASN A 22 -14.02 1.74 12.85
C ASN A 22 -14.94 1.28 13.98
N SER A 23 -15.74 0.23 13.76
CA SER A 23 -16.64 -0.32 14.76
C SER A 23 -15.98 -1.32 15.73
N GLY A 24 -14.77 -1.76 15.39
CA GLY A 24 -14.07 -2.84 16.08
C GLY A 24 -14.41 -4.23 15.56
N LYS A 25 -15.40 -4.38 14.66
CA LYS A 25 -15.83 -5.67 14.11
C LYS A 25 -14.66 -6.44 13.48
N TYR A 26 -13.90 -5.79 12.62
CA TYR A 26 -12.78 -6.41 11.92
C TYR A 26 -11.46 -6.27 12.69
N ALA A 27 -11.31 -5.25 13.54
CA ALA A 27 -10.16 -5.14 14.44
C ALA A 27 -10.05 -6.35 15.38
N ALA A 28 -11.16 -6.95 15.77
CA ALA A 28 -11.20 -8.18 16.59
C ALA A 28 -10.55 -9.40 15.91
N LEU A 29 -10.27 -9.36 14.60
CA LEU A 29 -9.63 -10.43 13.84
C LEU A 29 -8.09 -10.30 13.82
N LEU A 30 -7.55 -9.18 14.27
CA LEU A 30 -6.12 -8.93 14.24
C LEU A 30 -5.37 -9.81 15.23
N TRP A 31 -4.26 -10.34 14.79
CA TRP A 31 -3.15 -10.68 15.68
C TRP A 31 -2.40 -9.40 16.05
N ASP A 32 -1.75 -9.38 17.22
CA ASP A 32 -1.05 -8.18 17.72
C ASP A 32 -0.11 -7.59 16.66
N PRO A 33 -0.41 -6.38 16.10
CA PRO A 33 0.36 -5.78 15.02
C PRO A 33 1.79 -5.40 15.43
N ASN A 34 2.08 -5.33 16.73
CA ASN A 34 3.46 -5.14 17.21
C ASN A 34 4.31 -6.43 17.14
N ARG A 35 3.69 -7.56 16.81
CA ARG A 35 4.34 -8.87 16.70
C ARG A 35 4.16 -9.50 15.32
N TYR A 36 3.13 -9.13 14.59
CA TYR A 36 2.74 -9.71 13.31
C TYR A 36 2.31 -8.64 12.33
N ILE A 37 2.69 -8.78 11.08
CA ILE A 37 2.04 -8.08 9.98
C ILE A 37 0.81 -8.91 9.62
N ASN A 38 -0.38 -8.32 9.78
CA ASN A 38 -1.63 -8.98 9.46
C ASN A 38 -1.90 -8.85 7.96
N VAL A 39 -2.12 -9.97 7.29
CA VAL A 39 -2.52 -10.02 5.88
C VAL A 39 -3.83 -10.80 5.80
N PHE A 40 -4.89 -10.17 5.36
CA PHE A 40 -6.17 -10.81 5.10
C PHE A 40 -6.28 -11.18 3.62
N MET A 41 -6.83 -12.35 3.37
CA MET A 41 -7.15 -12.80 2.02
C MET A 41 -8.61 -13.20 1.96
N TYR A 42 -9.40 -12.48 1.17
CA TYR A 42 -10.83 -12.73 0.98
C TYR A 42 -11.25 -12.27 -0.40
N GLN A 43 -12.44 -12.69 -0.84
CA GLN A 43 -12.98 -12.24 -2.10
C GLN A 43 -13.49 -10.81 -1.96
N PHE A 44 -12.92 -9.88 -2.73
CA PHE A 44 -13.40 -8.50 -2.77
C PHE A 44 -14.74 -8.45 -3.49
N ALA A 45 -15.70 -7.74 -2.91
CA ALA A 45 -16.91 -7.37 -3.61
C ALA A 45 -16.54 -6.55 -4.83
N SER A 46 -17.09 -6.90 -5.97
CA SER A 46 -16.73 -6.29 -7.26
C SER A 46 -17.12 -4.82 -7.29
N GLY A 47 -16.16 -3.94 -7.00
CA GLY A 47 -16.12 -2.60 -7.52
C GLY A 47 -15.26 -2.63 -8.78
N GLU A 48 -15.85 -2.65 -9.97
CA GLU A 48 -15.10 -2.32 -11.18
C GLU A 48 -14.77 -0.83 -11.08
N THR A 49 -13.53 -0.51 -10.78
CA THR A 49 -13.01 0.84 -10.96
C THR A 49 -12.75 1.06 -12.46
N ALA A 50 -12.70 2.30 -12.91
CA ALA A 50 -12.33 2.63 -14.30
C ALA A 50 -10.96 2.01 -14.71
N ASP A 51 -10.14 1.65 -13.73
CA ASP A 51 -8.79 1.11 -13.87
C ASP A 51 -8.69 -0.42 -13.74
N GLY A 52 -9.82 -1.12 -13.53
CA GLY A 52 -9.83 -2.58 -13.42
C GLY A 52 -10.23 -3.10 -12.04
N VAL A 53 -9.77 -4.30 -11.69
CA VAL A 53 -10.08 -4.99 -10.43
C VAL A 53 -9.05 -4.64 -9.37
N THR A 54 -9.48 -4.21 -8.19
CA THR A 54 -8.60 -4.01 -7.04
C THR A 54 -8.00 -5.36 -6.60
N LEU A 55 -6.67 -5.47 -6.67
CA LEU A 55 -5.92 -6.68 -6.33
C LEU A 55 -5.53 -6.72 -4.85
N GLY A 56 -5.23 -5.56 -4.27
CA GLY A 56 -4.86 -5.39 -2.88
C GLY A 56 -5.22 -4.00 -2.37
N ILE A 57 -5.15 -3.83 -1.06
CA ILE A 57 -5.29 -2.56 -0.36
C ILE A 57 -4.56 -2.65 0.97
N SER A 58 -3.87 -1.60 1.36
CA SER A 58 -3.04 -1.58 2.56
C SER A 58 -3.33 -0.37 3.44
N HIS A 59 -3.24 -0.52 4.75
CA HIS A 59 -3.12 0.61 5.65
C HIS A 59 -1.76 1.28 5.50
N PHE A 60 -1.77 2.60 5.56
CA PHE A 60 -0.56 3.41 5.51
C PHE A 60 -0.03 3.66 6.94
N PRO A 61 1.30 3.69 7.17
CA PRO A 61 1.85 3.74 8.51
C PRO A 61 1.79 5.12 9.14
N TYR A 62 1.91 5.14 10.46
CA TYR A 62 2.09 6.35 11.26
C TYR A 62 3.55 6.51 11.64
N THR A 63 3.98 7.76 11.79
CA THR A 63 5.26 8.10 12.42
C THR A 63 5.04 9.02 13.62
N PRO A 64 5.77 8.82 14.72
CA PRO A 64 5.73 9.74 15.86
C PRO A 64 6.25 11.12 15.45
N ILE A 65 5.81 12.16 16.16
CA ILE A 65 6.20 13.56 15.86
C ILE A 65 7.72 13.74 15.93
N ASP A 66 8.38 13.09 16.89
CA ASP A 66 9.85 13.16 17.08
C ASP A 66 10.65 12.36 16.03
N ALA A 67 9.96 11.56 15.23
CA ALA A 67 10.54 10.77 14.15
C ALA A 67 9.71 10.87 12.85
N TYR A 68 9.19 12.07 12.58
CA TYR A 68 8.37 12.29 11.38
C TYR A 68 9.12 11.97 10.10
N LEU A 69 8.45 11.26 9.23
CA LEU A 69 8.85 11.03 7.85
C LEU A 69 7.84 11.72 6.92
N GLU A 70 8.33 12.59 6.06
CA GLU A 70 7.49 13.34 5.12
C GLU A 70 6.61 12.39 4.29
N GLY A 71 5.36 12.79 4.10
CA GLY A 71 4.36 11.98 3.38
C GLY A 71 3.73 10.85 4.19
N THR A 72 4.06 10.66 5.47
CA THR A 72 3.39 9.71 6.36
C THR A 72 2.39 10.39 7.31
N ASN A 73 1.54 9.58 7.95
CA ASN A 73 0.64 10.09 8.98
C ASN A 73 1.36 10.32 10.28
N LEU A 74 1.01 11.40 10.98
CA LEU A 74 1.55 11.70 12.29
C LEU A 74 0.73 11.05 13.41
N THR A 75 1.42 10.64 14.47
CA THR A 75 0.80 10.23 15.71
C THR A 75 1.55 10.79 16.93
N ASN A 76 0.79 11.11 17.97
CA ASN A 76 1.32 11.44 19.30
C ASN A 76 1.65 10.19 20.13
N TYR A 77 1.29 9.00 19.63
CA TYR A 77 1.45 7.75 20.36
C TYR A 77 2.70 7.02 19.87
N PRO A 78 3.74 6.92 20.71
CA PRO A 78 4.97 6.20 20.37
C PRO A 78 4.78 4.69 20.31
N TYR A 79 3.66 4.20 20.87
CA TYR A 79 3.27 2.80 20.91
C TYR A 79 1.74 2.67 20.97
N ILE A 80 1.21 1.72 20.22
CA ILE A 80 -0.23 1.45 20.12
C ILE A 80 -0.43 -0.05 20.34
N THR A 81 -1.31 -0.41 21.28
CA THR A 81 -1.63 -1.81 21.53
C THR A 81 -2.77 -2.29 20.65
N LEU A 82 -2.93 -3.60 20.50
CA LEU A 82 -4.08 -4.18 19.82
C LEU A 82 -5.42 -3.69 20.42
N SER A 83 -5.48 -3.55 21.74
CA SER A 83 -6.70 -3.07 22.41
C SER A 83 -7.05 -1.60 22.14
N ASN A 84 -6.13 -0.82 21.60
CA ASN A 84 -6.39 0.56 21.22
C ASN A 84 -7.02 0.69 19.81
N LEU A 85 -6.89 -0.34 18.98
CA LEU A 85 -7.33 -0.30 17.60
C LEU A 85 -8.82 -0.60 17.46
N MET A 86 -9.52 0.27 16.75
CA MET A 86 -10.91 0.07 16.36
C MET A 86 -11.04 -0.35 14.88
N TYR A 87 -9.99 -0.25 14.09
CA TYR A 87 -9.95 -0.62 12.67
C TYR A 87 -8.90 -1.73 12.42
N PRO A 88 -9.05 -2.53 11.36
CA PRO A 88 -8.24 -3.72 11.11
C PRO A 88 -6.90 -3.38 10.46
N TYR A 89 -5.96 -2.77 11.21
CA TYR A 89 -4.65 -2.36 10.69
C TYR A 89 -3.90 -3.53 10.04
N SER A 90 -3.87 -3.56 8.72
CA SER A 90 -3.49 -4.74 7.95
C SER A 90 -3.22 -4.44 6.47
N ILE A 91 -2.92 -5.50 5.74
CA ILE A 91 -2.96 -5.59 4.28
C ILE A 91 -4.12 -6.51 3.92
N SER A 92 -4.90 -6.19 2.89
CA SER A 92 -5.92 -7.07 2.31
C SER A 92 -5.59 -7.42 0.87
N LEU A 93 -5.75 -8.69 0.49
CA LEU A 93 -5.51 -9.22 -0.84
C LEU A 93 -6.78 -9.87 -1.39
N ASN A 94 -7.07 -9.62 -2.66
CA ASN A 94 -8.22 -10.21 -3.33
C ASN A 94 -7.97 -11.68 -3.65
N SER A 95 -8.73 -12.58 -3.04
CA SER A 95 -8.58 -14.01 -3.24
C SER A 95 -8.92 -14.48 -4.67
N LYS A 96 -9.68 -13.70 -5.45
CA LYS A 96 -9.89 -13.95 -6.88
C LYS A 96 -8.60 -14.00 -7.68
N CYS A 97 -7.59 -13.26 -7.23
CA CYS A 97 -6.28 -13.13 -7.87
C CYS A 97 -5.20 -14.01 -7.23
N ALA A 98 -5.54 -14.81 -6.20
CA ALA A 98 -4.58 -15.61 -5.43
C ALA A 98 -3.89 -16.72 -6.23
N TYR A 99 -4.51 -17.15 -7.33
CA TYR A 99 -3.97 -18.21 -8.21
C TYR A 99 -3.13 -17.66 -9.37
N GLU A 100 -3.06 -16.35 -9.49
CA GLU A 100 -2.32 -15.68 -10.53
C GLU A 100 -0.84 -15.51 -10.14
N SER A 101 0.02 -15.46 -11.15
CA SER A 101 1.48 -15.37 -10.92
C SER A 101 1.93 -14.07 -10.24
N TYR A 102 1.08 -13.07 -10.21
CA TYR A 102 1.37 -11.75 -9.64
C TYR A 102 0.93 -11.55 -8.19
N ILE A 103 0.40 -12.57 -7.51
CA ILE A 103 0.00 -12.41 -6.09
C ILE A 103 1.18 -11.98 -5.20
N LEU A 104 2.38 -12.49 -5.49
CA LEU A 104 3.59 -12.09 -4.77
C LEU A 104 3.99 -10.64 -5.07
N MET A 105 3.77 -10.18 -6.30
CA MET A 105 4.02 -8.81 -6.69
C MET A 105 3.02 -7.87 -6.02
N THR A 106 1.73 -8.22 -6.04
CA THR A 106 0.69 -7.49 -5.32
C THR A 106 1.00 -7.42 -3.83
N LEU A 107 1.33 -8.54 -3.19
CA LEU A 107 1.73 -8.53 -1.77
C LEU A 107 2.96 -7.64 -1.52
N SER A 108 3.95 -7.66 -2.42
CA SER A 108 5.14 -6.82 -2.28
C SER A 108 4.82 -5.34 -2.42
N HIS A 109 3.89 -5.00 -3.32
CA HIS A 109 3.37 -3.65 -3.51
C HIS A 109 2.63 -3.15 -2.27
N GLU A 110 1.64 -3.92 -1.79
CA GLU A 110 0.87 -3.57 -0.60
C GLU A 110 1.74 -3.50 0.67
N LEU A 111 2.74 -4.38 0.78
CA LEU A 111 3.73 -4.31 1.85
C LEU A 111 4.58 -3.04 1.74
N GLY A 112 4.87 -2.57 0.52
CA GLY A 112 5.51 -1.28 0.29
C GLY A 112 4.69 -0.14 0.90
N HIS A 113 3.38 -0.07 0.64
CA HIS A 113 2.48 0.90 1.26
C HIS A 113 2.42 0.78 2.77
N TYR A 114 2.27 -0.43 3.28
CA TYR A 114 2.27 -0.70 4.72
C TYR A 114 3.56 -0.23 5.41
N LEU A 115 4.66 -0.17 4.67
CA LEU A 115 5.97 0.31 5.10
C LEU A 115 6.30 1.74 4.62
N GLY A 116 5.30 2.53 4.23
CA GLY A 116 5.42 3.97 3.98
C GLY A 116 5.89 4.38 2.59
N LEU A 117 5.82 3.49 1.61
CA LEU A 117 6.06 3.85 0.22
C LEU A 117 4.76 4.29 -0.45
N ARG A 118 4.85 5.30 -1.30
CA ARG A 118 3.78 5.75 -2.20
C ARG A 118 4.03 5.25 -3.61
N HIS A 119 3.04 5.40 -4.48
CA HIS A 119 3.22 5.12 -5.89
C HIS A 119 4.28 6.04 -6.50
N VAL A 120 5.02 5.53 -7.48
CA VAL A 120 6.04 6.30 -8.20
C VAL A 120 5.45 7.23 -9.27
N PHE A 121 4.15 7.18 -9.51
CA PHE A 121 3.45 8.10 -10.41
C PHE A 121 2.81 9.24 -9.64
N SER A 122 2.53 10.34 -10.35
CA SER A 122 1.84 11.50 -9.78
C SER A 122 0.42 11.13 -9.31
N GLU A 123 0.11 11.39 -8.05
CA GLU A 123 -1.18 11.19 -7.41
C GLU A 123 -1.90 12.53 -7.14
N GLY A 124 -1.71 13.52 -7.99
CA GLY A 124 -2.34 14.84 -7.83
C GLY A 124 -3.79 14.85 -8.32
N ASP A 125 -4.63 15.67 -7.68
CA ASP A 125 -6.05 15.90 -8.04
C ASP A 125 -6.25 16.64 -9.39
N SER A 126 -5.18 16.95 -10.11
CA SER A 126 -5.19 17.71 -11.34
C SER A 126 -4.56 16.92 -12.46
N GLU A 127 -5.36 16.54 -13.45
CA GLU A 127 -4.96 15.83 -14.68
C GLU A 127 -3.78 16.47 -15.43
N SER A 128 -3.45 17.73 -15.15
CA SER A 128 -2.47 18.49 -15.91
C SER A 128 -1.13 18.70 -15.22
N VAL A 129 -0.96 18.26 -13.97
CA VAL A 129 0.25 18.55 -13.20
C VAL A 129 0.95 17.23 -12.86
N CYS A 130 2.12 17.01 -13.47
CA CYS A 130 3.00 15.93 -13.13
C CYS A 130 3.83 16.32 -11.90
N ILE A 131 3.45 15.82 -10.74
CA ILE A 131 4.10 16.12 -9.45
C ILE A 131 4.74 14.84 -8.93
N ASP A 132 5.98 14.96 -8.48
CA ASP A 132 6.61 13.93 -7.67
C ASP A 132 5.94 13.90 -6.28
N SER A 133 5.27 12.80 -5.96
CA SER A 133 4.48 12.63 -4.72
C SER A 133 4.94 11.45 -3.87
N ASP A 134 6.00 10.73 -4.27
CA ASP A 134 6.46 9.54 -3.56
C ASP A 134 7.57 9.83 -2.52
N TYR A 135 8.09 11.06 -2.51
CA TYR A 135 9.15 11.53 -1.60
C TYR A 135 10.46 10.74 -1.76
N CYS A 136 10.79 10.30 -2.96
CA CYS A 136 12.01 9.58 -3.31
C CYS A 136 12.68 10.23 -4.52
N GLU A 137 13.81 10.90 -4.33
CA GLU A 137 14.50 11.64 -5.41
C GLU A 137 15.06 10.72 -6.51
N ASP A 138 15.26 9.43 -6.19
CA ASP A 138 15.81 8.43 -7.09
C ASP A 138 14.78 7.59 -7.85
N THR A 139 13.49 7.98 -7.80
CA THR A 139 12.39 7.40 -8.56
C THR A 139 11.89 8.42 -9.60
N PRO A 140 11.95 8.12 -10.90
CA PRO A 140 11.35 9.00 -11.90
C PRO A 140 9.82 9.00 -11.77
N SER A 141 9.23 10.17 -11.56
CA SER A 141 7.78 10.34 -11.52
C SER A 141 7.20 10.57 -12.91
N TYR A 142 5.96 10.11 -13.15
CA TYR A 142 5.26 10.28 -14.41
C TYR A 142 3.77 10.51 -14.20
N ASN A 143 3.07 11.05 -15.21
CA ASN A 143 1.62 11.21 -15.17
C ASN A 143 0.95 9.90 -15.62
N ARG A 144 0.27 9.23 -14.68
CA ARG A 144 -0.39 7.95 -14.96
C ARG A 144 -1.55 8.08 -15.95
N GLU A 145 -2.31 9.17 -15.92
CA GLU A 145 -3.45 9.36 -16.85
C GLU A 145 -2.96 9.55 -18.29
N ASP A 146 -1.88 10.31 -18.49
CA ASP A 146 -1.26 10.44 -19.80
C ASP A 146 -0.78 9.08 -20.32
N TYR A 147 -0.17 8.29 -19.45
CA TYR A 147 0.22 6.93 -19.79
C TYR A 147 -0.98 6.06 -20.17
N LEU A 148 -2.07 6.09 -19.40
CA LEU A 148 -3.29 5.31 -19.69
C LEU A 148 -3.95 5.74 -21.01
N ARG A 149 -4.00 7.04 -21.29
CA ARG A 149 -4.46 7.57 -22.59
C ARG A 149 -3.61 7.07 -23.75
N TYR A 150 -2.29 7.10 -23.58
CA TYR A 150 -1.38 6.55 -24.57
C TYR A 150 -1.59 5.05 -24.78
N MET A 151 -1.74 4.26 -23.70
CA MET A 151 -1.96 2.83 -23.80
C MET A 151 -3.31 2.48 -24.44
N ALA A 152 -4.36 3.26 -24.20
CA ALA A 152 -5.65 3.11 -24.86
C ALA A 152 -5.54 3.36 -26.38
N TRP A 153 -4.78 4.38 -26.77
CA TRP A 153 -4.49 4.63 -28.19
C TRP A 153 -3.63 3.50 -28.79
N ALA A 154 -2.57 3.07 -28.10
CA ALA A 154 -1.63 2.05 -28.55
C ALA A 154 -2.33 0.69 -28.81
N GLY A 155 -3.27 0.30 -27.95
CA GLY A 155 -4.03 -0.94 -28.08
C GLY A 155 -4.86 -1.04 -29.36
N GLY A 156 -5.24 0.12 -29.96
CA GLY A 156 -5.97 0.18 -31.23
C GLY A 156 -5.09 0.46 -32.47
N ASN A 157 -3.84 0.82 -32.30
CA ASN A 157 -2.98 1.36 -33.39
C ASN A 157 -1.66 0.63 -33.56
N LEU A 158 -1.19 -0.15 -32.58
CA LEU A 158 0.07 -0.89 -32.63
C LEU A 158 -0.15 -2.37 -32.84
N SER A 159 0.84 -3.06 -33.38
CA SER A 159 0.85 -4.54 -33.38
C SER A 159 0.95 -5.07 -31.95
N PRO A 160 0.59 -6.33 -31.70
CA PRO A 160 0.71 -6.94 -30.37
C PRO A 160 2.14 -6.87 -29.80
N GLU A 161 3.16 -7.05 -30.65
CA GLU A 161 4.56 -7.00 -30.26
C GLU A 161 4.98 -5.57 -29.85
N GLU A 162 4.58 -4.58 -30.64
CA GLU A 162 4.84 -3.16 -30.33
C GLU A 162 4.11 -2.74 -29.06
N TYR A 163 2.85 -3.16 -28.90
CA TYR A 163 2.07 -2.88 -27.68
C TYR A 163 2.76 -3.44 -26.44
N VAL A 164 3.25 -4.68 -26.48
CA VAL A 164 3.99 -5.30 -25.37
C VAL A 164 5.28 -4.53 -25.07
N ALA A 165 5.98 -4.04 -26.08
CA ALA A 165 7.22 -3.28 -25.90
C ALA A 165 6.97 -1.91 -25.24
N VAL A 166 5.90 -1.20 -25.61
CA VAL A 166 5.63 0.16 -25.06
C VAL A 166 4.96 0.13 -23.70
N ARG A 167 4.29 -0.94 -23.30
CA ARG A 167 3.58 -0.99 -22.03
C ARG A 167 4.47 -0.86 -20.77
N ILE A 168 5.77 -1.14 -20.91
CA ILE A 168 6.76 -0.99 -19.85
C ILE A 168 7.45 0.38 -19.86
N LEU A 169 7.26 1.17 -20.93
CA LEU A 169 7.85 2.49 -21.05
C LEU A 169 7.00 3.54 -20.39
N ARG A 170 7.66 4.53 -19.80
CA ARG A 170 7.05 5.73 -19.21
C ARG A 170 7.76 6.96 -19.78
N GLU A 171 6.99 8.04 -19.86
CA GLU A 171 7.54 9.38 -20.06
C GLU A 171 7.45 10.12 -18.73
N GLY A 172 8.61 10.46 -18.17
CA GLY A 172 8.73 11.15 -16.91
C GLY A 172 8.26 12.60 -16.97
N CYS A 173 7.99 13.20 -15.82
CA CYS A 173 7.55 14.59 -15.70
C CYS A 173 8.53 15.59 -16.31
N SER A 174 9.80 15.24 -16.45
CA SER A 174 10.82 16.05 -17.11
C SER A 174 11.01 15.72 -18.61
N GLY A 175 10.18 14.81 -19.17
CA GLY A 175 10.20 14.41 -20.57
C GLY A 175 11.20 13.30 -20.91
N GLU A 176 11.91 12.74 -19.94
CA GLU A 176 12.76 11.57 -20.11
C GLU A 176 11.95 10.30 -20.30
N GLN A 177 12.47 9.36 -21.08
CA GLN A 177 11.87 8.03 -21.18
C GLN A 177 12.61 7.03 -20.30
N PHE A 178 11.85 6.21 -19.57
CA PHE A 178 12.42 5.16 -18.74
C PHE A 178 11.57 3.87 -18.78
N VAL A 179 12.20 2.76 -18.42
CA VAL A 179 11.51 1.47 -18.24
C VAL A 179 11.07 1.34 -16.81
N SER A 180 9.76 1.15 -16.60
CA SER A 180 9.23 0.93 -15.28
C SER A 180 9.51 -0.50 -14.79
N VAL A 181 10.25 -0.61 -13.70
CA VAL A 181 10.59 -1.87 -13.00
C VAL A 181 10.36 -1.76 -11.49
N ASN A 182 9.84 -0.62 -11.03
CA ASN A 182 9.62 -0.37 -9.62
C ASN A 182 8.39 -1.12 -9.10
N VAL A 183 8.51 -1.73 -7.92
CA VAL A 183 7.40 -2.48 -7.30
C VAL A 183 6.22 -1.56 -6.96
N MET A 184 6.46 -0.26 -6.73
CA MET A 184 5.41 0.72 -6.42
C MET A 184 4.78 1.35 -7.66
N ASP A 185 4.99 0.80 -8.85
CA ASP A 185 4.26 1.18 -10.07
C ASP A 185 3.13 0.19 -10.37
N TYR A 186 2.12 0.63 -11.14
CA TYR A 186 1.08 -0.23 -11.71
C TYR A 186 1.52 -0.69 -13.10
N ASN A 187 2.15 -1.83 -13.17
CA ASN A 187 2.71 -2.33 -14.41
C ASN A 187 2.41 -3.82 -14.61
N TYR A 188 2.33 -4.22 -15.88
CA TYR A 188 2.28 -5.62 -16.33
C TYR A 188 3.69 -6.15 -16.68
N GLY A 189 4.76 -5.53 -16.17
CA GLY A 189 6.15 -5.89 -16.43
C GLY A 189 6.83 -6.56 -15.24
N ASP A 190 8.15 -6.69 -15.32
CA ASP A 190 9.01 -7.26 -14.27
C ASP A 190 9.26 -6.24 -13.14
N GLN A 191 8.24 -5.94 -12.36
CA GLN A 191 8.35 -5.10 -11.16
C GLN A 191 9.11 -5.86 -10.07
N ASN A 192 10.38 -5.57 -9.93
CA ASN A 192 11.27 -6.34 -9.05
C ASN A 192 12.27 -5.47 -8.29
N ARG A 193 12.12 -4.14 -8.32
CA ARG A 193 13.09 -3.21 -7.73
C ARG A 193 12.46 -2.21 -6.79
N PHE A 194 13.19 -1.96 -5.71
CA PHE A 194 13.06 -0.78 -4.87
C PHE A 194 14.33 0.05 -4.98
N THR A 195 14.18 1.37 -4.97
CA THR A 195 15.30 2.31 -5.02
C THR A 195 16.02 2.43 -3.67
N ALA A 196 17.10 3.22 -3.62
CA ALA A 196 17.82 3.46 -2.37
C ALA A 196 17.00 4.32 -1.40
N ASP A 197 16.28 5.33 -1.91
CA ASP A 197 15.44 6.19 -1.10
C ASP A 197 14.22 5.44 -0.57
N GLN A 198 13.57 4.64 -1.40
CA GLN A 198 12.50 3.75 -0.96
C GLN A 198 12.95 2.82 0.18
N ARG A 199 14.14 2.21 0.05
CA ARG A 199 14.71 1.38 1.13
C ARG A 199 15.01 2.17 2.40
N SER A 200 15.42 3.42 2.26
CA SER A 200 15.67 4.32 3.39
C SER A 200 14.39 4.66 4.12
N ARG A 201 13.30 4.96 3.37
CA ARG A 201 11.96 5.19 3.92
C ARG A 201 11.44 3.97 4.68
N VAL A 202 11.49 2.79 4.05
CA VAL A 202 11.11 1.52 4.70
C VAL A 202 11.87 1.28 6.00
N ARG A 203 13.19 1.51 6.01
CA ARG A 203 14.00 1.37 7.24
C ARG A 203 13.62 2.38 8.32
N HIS A 204 13.23 3.58 7.93
CA HIS A 204 12.75 4.58 8.87
C HIS A 204 11.44 4.12 9.53
N ILE A 205 10.47 3.65 8.75
CA ILE A 205 9.20 3.10 9.25
C ILE A 205 9.43 1.92 10.17
N LEU A 206 10.26 0.95 9.76
CA LEU A 206 10.61 -0.20 10.59
C LEU A 206 11.24 0.16 11.94
N ARG A 207 11.88 1.33 12.06
CA ARG A 207 12.53 1.76 13.31
C ARG A 207 11.60 2.56 14.21
N ASN A 208 10.67 3.30 13.64
CA ASN A 208 9.99 4.40 14.35
C ASN A 208 8.48 4.24 14.42
N SER A 209 7.85 3.54 13.45
CA SER A 209 6.40 3.41 13.42
C SER A 209 5.87 2.55 14.58
N PRO A 210 4.82 2.97 15.31
CA PRO A 210 4.01 2.05 16.10
C PRO A 210 3.28 1.08 15.15
N LEU A 211 2.75 0.00 15.65
CA LEU A 211 2.02 -1.03 14.86
C LEU A 211 2.89 -1.80 13.84
N ILE A 212 4.21 -1.71 13.94
CA ILE A 212 5.14 -2.51 13.14
C ILE A 212 5.91 -3.45 14.07
N PRO A 213 6.04 -4.75 13.73
CA PRO A 213 6.82 -5.69 14.52
C PRO A 213 8.30 -5.29 14.59
N THR A 214 8.74 -4.80 15.74
CA THR A 214 10.13 -4.38 15.96
C THR A 214 10.63 -4.77 17.34
N GLU A 215 11.96 -4.87 17.52
CA GLU A 215 12.53 -5.06 18.85
C GLU A 215 12.23 -3.89 19.81
N ARG A 216 12.05 -2.68 19.27
CA ARG A 216 11.66 -1.50 20.06
C ARG A 216 10.29 -1.72 20.67
N ASN A 217 9.31 -2.10 19.86
CA ASN A 217 7.93 -2.30 20.32
C ASN A 217 7.84 -3.45 21.33
N ALA A 218 8.67 -4.48 21.18
CA ALA A 218 8.75 -5.59 22.14
C ALA A 218 9.31 -5.19 23.53
N ARG A 219 9.95 -4.03 23.66
CA ARG A 219 10.62 -3.55 24.88
C ARG A 219 9.91 -2.37 25.57
N ILE A 220 8.78 -1.92 25.04
CA ILE A 220 8.09 -0.74 25.60
C ILE A 220 7.56 -1.04 27.00
N GLN A 221 7.79 -0.10 27.92
CA GLN A 221 7.36 -0.22 29.30
C GLN A 221 5.85 0.03 29.42
N ARG A 222 5.23 -0.70 30.34
CA ARG A 222 3.79 -0.62 30.62
C ARG A 222 3.29 0.80 30.94
N SER A 223 4.17 1.68 31.46
CA SER A 223 3.88 3.09 31.73
C SER A 223 3.68 3.96 30.48
N MET A 224 4.00 3.47 29.29
CA MET A 224 3.79 4.15 28.01
C MET A 224 2.50 3.73 27.30
N LEU A 225 1.74 2.81 27.88
CA LEU A 225 0.49 2.33 27.28
C LEU A 225 -0.61 3.36 27.52
N HIS A 226 -1.41 3.59 26.49
CA HIS A 226 -2.64 4.36 26.59
C HIS A 226 -3.81 3.43 26.92
N ASP A 227 -4.70 3.87 27.80
CA ASP A 227 -5.89 3.11 28.15
C ASP A 227 -7.06 3.50 27.23
N GLY A 228 -7.67 2.50 26.57
CA GLY A 228 -8.82 2.67 25.69
C GLY A 228 -8.50 2.96 24.23
N PRO A 229 -9.53 3.19 23.41
CA PRO A 229 -9.37 3.45 21.99
C PRO A 229 -8.58 4.72 21.70
N ILE A 230 -7.75 4.68 20.70
CA ILE A 230 -6.99 5.83 20.20
C ILE A 230 -7.65 6.33 18.92
N ASP A 231 -7.93 7.63 18.88
CA ASP A 231 -8.41 8.28 17.67
C ASP A 231 -7.23 8.50 16.72
N LEU A 232 -7.25 7.78 15.63
CA LEU A 232 -6.26 7.84 14.56
C LEU A 232 -6.97 7.99 13.22
N PRO A 233 -6.50 8.86 12.33
CA PRO A 233 -7.03 8.92 10.98
C PRO A 233 -6.73 7.60 10.24
N ILE A 234 -7.77 7.01 9.63
CA ILE A 234 -7.62 5.79 8.83
C ILE A 234 -7.22 6.20 7.43
N VAL A 235 -6.03 5.81 6.99
CA VAL A 235 -5.52 6.05 5.64
C VAL A 235 -5.12 4.72 5.02
N THR A 236 -5.67 4.47 3.84
CA THR A 236 -5.39 3.28 3.03
C THR A 236 -4.82 3.68 1.68
N MET A 237 -4.02 2.79 1.08
CA MET A 237 -3.48 2.88 -0.28
C MET A 237 -3.87 1.62 -1.04
N LYS A 238 -4.09 1.71 -2.36
CA LYS A 238 -4.41 0.59 -3.25
C LYS A 238 -3.87 0.82 -4.66
#